data_cf80fdaf3ea188e09b8ceb8db4b1f0d5
#
_entry.id   cf80fdaf3ea188e09b8ceb8db4b1f0d5
#
_cell.length_a   1.000
_cell.length_b   1.000
_cell.length_c   1.000
_cell.angle_alpha   90.00
_cell.angle_beta   90.00
_cell.angle_gamma   90.00
#
_symmetry.space_group_name_H-M   'P 1'
#
loop_
_entity.id
_entity.type
_entity.pdbx_description
1 polymer ?
#
loop_
_entity_poly.entity_id
_entity_poly.type
_entity_poly.pdbx_seq_one_letter_code
_entity_poly.pdbx_strand_id
1 'polypeptide(L)'
;QLHEHGLALKNQGDIDRQFLAGAISTGTHGTGINLQNLSASVLGLQLVLASGDHVQCDKANEADLFEAARLGFGSVGLITAIEMELAPAQVLREGGWQANLDELVGQIPALCERHERFEFFWFPQSDLATIKTIEQVEEEPQYPLAAEGQRQAFSFEVLPSHRPNRHTEMEYSVPAELGPECLNSIARLLR
;
A
#
# COMPACT_ATOMS: atom_id res chain seq x y z
N GLN A 1 -4.87 14.00 11.36
CA GLN A 1 -5.26 13.43 12.67
C GLN A 1 -4.09 12.67 13.31
N LEU A 2 -3.65 11.50 12.77
CA LEU A 2 -2.57 10.72 13.38
C LEU A 2 -1.29 11.53 13.57
N HIS A 3 -0.89 12.29 12.58
CA HIS A 3 0.29 13.13 12.60
C HIS A 3 0.30 14.16 13.76
N GLU A 4 -0.85 14.72 14.13
CA GLU A 4 -1.00 15.65 15.27
C GLU A 4 -0.65 14.99 16.61
N HIS A 5 -0.62 13.65 16.64
CA HIS A 5 -0.25 12.84 17.79
C HIS A 5 1.14 12.17 17.63
N GLY A 6 1.92 12.57 16.62
CA GLY A 6 3.22 11.97 16.34
C GLY A 6 3.16 10.54 15.78
N LEU A 7 2.03 10.16 15.18
CA LEU A 7 1.76 8.82 14.69
C LEU A 7 1.52 8.79 13.17
N ALA A 8 1.73 7.61 12.58
CA ALA A 8 1.49 7.32 11.17
C ALA A 8 0.95 5.90 10.98
N LEU A 9 0.36 5.62 9.82
CA LEU A 9 0.14 4.26 9.36
C LEU A 9 1.50 3.64 8.97
N LYS A 10 1.70 2.36 9.21
CA LYS A 10 2.92 1.64 8.80
C LYS A 10 3.11 1.64 7.29
N ASN A 11 2.02 1.47 6.57
CA ASN A 11 1.94 1.55 5.12
C ASN A 11 0.55 2.04 4.72
N GLN A 12 0.41 2.53 3.49
CA GLN A 12 -0.88 2.93 2.92
C GLN A 12 -0.82 2.84 1.39
N GLY A 13 -1.97 2.78 0.75
CA GLY A 13 -2.08 2.89 -0.70
C GLY A 13 -1.74 4.30 -1.20
N ASP A 14 -1.59 4.44 -2.50
CA ASP A 14 -1.26 5.69 -3.18
C ASP A 14 -2.49 6.61 -3.40
N ILE A 15 -3.68 6.19 -2.95
CA ILE A 15 -4.92 6.99 -3.00
C ILE A 15 -5.42 7.25 -1.58
N ASP A 16 -5.62 8.53 -1.24
CA ASP A 16 -6.04 9.00 0.08
C ASP A 16 -7.55 9.34 0.15
N ARG A 17 -8.37 8.75 -0.74
CA ARG A 17 -9.81 9.07 -0.87
C ARG A 17 -10.72 8.04 -0.23
N GLN A 18 -10.17 6.94 0.26
CA GLN A 18 -10.91 5.87 0.90
C GLN A 18 -11.20 6.18 2.37
N PHE A 19 -12.37 5.76 2.85
CA PHE A 19 -12.58 5.62 4.28
C PHE A 19 -11.81 4.41 4.81
N LEU A 20 -11.30 4.50 6.04
CA LEU A 20 -10.47 3.44 6.63
C LEU A 20 -11.17 2.08 6.64
N ALA A 21 -12.47 2.03 7.00
CA ALA A 21 -13.25 0.79 6.99
C ALA A 21 -13.32 0.17 5.58
N GLY A 22 -13.47 0.99 4.53
CA GLY A 22 -13.43 0.52 3.15
C GLY A 22 -12.06 0.00 2.76
N ALA A 23 -11.00 0.76 3.08
CA ALA A 23 -9.62 0.40 2.74
C ALA A 23 -9.19 -0.94 3.36
N ILE A 24 -9.49 -1.19 4.65
CA ILE A 24 -9.18 -2.48 5.28
C ILE A 24 -10.03 -3.60 4.68
N SER A 25 -11.32 -3.36 4.43
CA SER A 25 -12.24 -4.39 3.93
C SER A 25 -11.90 -4.90 2.53
N THR A 26 -11.19 -4.11 1.72
CA THR A 26 -10.81 -4.45 0.35
C THR A 26 -9.31 -4.77 0.20
N GLY A 27 -8.56 -4.83 1.30
CA GLY A 27 -7.16 -5.21 1.28
C GLY A 27 -6.22 -4.14 0.74
N THR A 28 -6.59 -2.87 0.82
CA THR A 28 -5.72 -1.77 0.38
C THR A 28 -4.31 -1.90 0.97
N HIS A 29 -3.32 -1.79 0.12
CA HIS A 29 -1.91 -1.87 0.48
C HIS A 29 -1.09 -0.79 -0.24
N GLY A 30 0.14 -0.63 0.15
CA GLY A 30 1.16 0.11 -0.57
C GLY A 30 2.23 -0.85 -1.09
N THR A 31 3.42 -0.34 -1.37
CA THR A 31 4.59 -1.10 -1.79
C THR A 31 5.50 -1.43 -0.62
N GLY A 32 6.37 -2.43 -0.81
CA GLY A 32 7.39 -2.86 0.15
C GLY A 32 7.27 -4.32 0.52
N ILE A 33 8.33 -5.11 0.26
CA ILE A 33 8.32 -6.57 0.46
C ILE A 33 8.09 -6.98 1.92
N ASN A 34 8.43 -6.11 2.88
CA ASN A 34 8.25 -6.32 4.31
C ASN A 34 7.04 -5.54 4.88
N LEU A 35 6.28 -4.86 4.04
CA LEU A 35 5.14 -4.05 4.44
C LEU A 35 3.83 -4.70 3.98
N GLN A 36 2.99 -5.00 4.95
CA GLN A 36 1.72 -5.66 4.71
C GLN A 36 0.61 -4.67 4.32
N ASN A 37 -0.56 -5.19 3.94
CA ASN A 37 -1.76 -4.41 3.71
C ASN A 37 -2.30 -3.78 5.00
N LEU A 38 -3.22 -2.82 4.88
CA LEU A 38 -3.81 -2.13 6.03
C LEU A 38 -4.57 -3.07 6.96
N SER A 39 -5.20 -4.11 6.42
CA SER A 39 -5.97 -5.09 7.20
C SER A 39 -5.09 -5.87 8.18
N ALA A 40 -3.80 -6.08 7.84
CA ALA A 40 -2.86 -6.77 8.72
C ALA A 40 -2.51 -5.98 9.98
N SER A 41 -2.64 -4.64 9.93
CA SER A 41 -2.42 -3.77 11.10
C SER A 41 -3.64 -3.65 12.01
N VAL A 42 -4.78 -4.26 11.67
CA VAL A 42 -5.99 -4.23 12.50
C VAL A 42 -5.80 -5.17 13.68
N LEU A 43 -6.03 -4.66 14.88
CA LEU A 43 -5.95 -5.37 16.14
C LEU A 43 -7.32 -5.79 16.68
N GLY A 44 -8.34 -4.97 16.43
CA GLY A 44 -9.71 -5.23 16.86
C GLY A 44 -10.73 -4.43 16.06
N LEU A 45 -11.97 -4.91 16.06
CA LEU A 45 -13.10 -4.30 15.37
C LEU A 45 -14.33 -4.25 16.27
N GLN A 46 -15.13 -3.19 16.12
CA GLN A 46 -16.51 -3.17 16.57
C GLN A 46 -17.41 -3.25 15.35
N LEU A 47 -18.36 -4.17 15.39
CA LEU A 47 -19.26 -4.47 14.28
C LEU A 47 -20.72 -4.34 14.72
N VAL A 48 -21.56 -3.94 13.79
CA VAL A 48 -23.02 -4.12 13.87
C VAL A 48 -23.38 -5.19 12.84
N LEU A 49 -23.86 -6.32 13.31
CA LEU A 49 -24.26 -7.46 12.48
C LEU A 49 -25.63 -7.24 11.84
N ALA A 50 -26.00 -8.08 10.87
CA ALA A 50 -27.31 -8.03 10.21
C ALA A 50 -28.50 -8.25 11.18
N SER A 51 -28.28 -8.91 12.31
CA SER A 51 -29.25 -9.06 13.41
C SER A 51 -29.50 -7.77 14.19
N GLY A 52 -28.63 -6.76 14.05
CA GLY A 52 -28.60 -5.55 14.87
C GLY A 52 -27.72 -5.68 16.11
N ASP A 53 -27.09 -6.82 16.33
CA ASP A 53 -26.20 -7.03 17.48
C ASP A 53 -24.90 -6.26 17.31
N HIS A 54 -24.43 -5.67 18.41
CA HIS A 54 -23.12 -5.04 18.51
C HIS A 54 -22.10 -6.02 19.03
N VAL A 55 -21.07 -6.31 18.25
CA VAL A 55 -20.04 -7.28 18.59
C VAL A 55 -18.67 -6.60 18.54
N GLN A 56 -17.84 -6.87 19.54
CA GLN A 56 -16.41 -6.57 19.53
C GLN A 56 -15.66 -7.87 19.26
N CYS A 57 -14.72 -7.82 18.31
CA CYS A 57 -13.90 -8.97 17.92
C CYS A 57 -12.44 -8.60 17.75
N ASP A 58 -11.58 -9.53 18.09
CA ASP A 58 -10.11 -9.46 17.96
C ASP A 58 -9.54 -10.89 17.85
N LYS A 59 -8.21 -11.03 17.80
CA LYS A 59 -7.55 -12.34 17.71
C LYS A 59 -7.82 -13.29 18.89
N ALA A 60 -8.23 -12.76 20.05
CA ALA A 60 -8.51 -13.54 21.25
C ALA A 60 -10.01 -13.78 21.46
N ASN A 61 -10.86 -12.87 20.94
CA ASN A 61 -12.31 -12.90 21.15
C ASN A 61 -13.00 -12.88 19.78
N GLU A 62 -13.93 -13.82 19.53
CA GLU A 62 -14.60 -13.95 18.26
C GLU A 62 -13.62 -13.98 17.07
N ALA A 63 -12.56 -14.79 17.18
CA ALA A 63 -11.41 -14.79 16.26
C ALA A 63 -11.81 -15.06 14.80
N ASP A 64 -12.73 -16.00 14.56
CA ASP A 64 -13.21 -16.32 13.21
C ASP A 64 -13.98 -15.15 12.61
N LEU A 65 -14.80 -14.46 13.42
CA LEU A 65 -15.53 -13.27 13.02
C LEU A 65 -14.55 -12.13 12.69
N PHE A 66 -13.53 -11.95 13.53
CA PHE A 66 -12.48 -10.96 13.31
C PHE A 66 -11.74 -11.18 11.99
N GLU A 67 -11.27 -12.40 11.73
CA GLU A 67 -10.57 -12.74 10.48
C GLU A 67 -11.46 -12.56 9.25
N ALA A 68 -12.75 -12.92 9.35
CA ALA A 68 -13.72 -12.72 8.28
C ALA A 68 -14.04 -11.23 8.03
N ALA A 69 -14.12 -10.42 9.10
CA ALA A 69 -14.53 -9.03 8.99
C ALA A 69 -13.44 -8.08 8.51
N ARG A 70 -12.17 -8.30 8.92
CA ARG A 70 -11.08 -7.38 8.61
C ARG A 70 -10.69 -7.31 7.14
N LEU A 71 -11.12 -8.29 6.32
CA LEU A 71 -10.94 -8.33 4.87
C LEU A 71 -12.18 -8.92 4.17
N GLY A 72 -13.35 -8.58 4.66
CA GLY A 72 -14.62 -9.23 4.31
C GLY A 72 -15.47 -8.49 3.28
N PHE A 73 -14.93 -7.48 2.57
CA PHE A 73 -15.67 -6.66 1.59
C PHE A 73 -16.97 -6.07 2.15
N GLY A 74 -17.05 -5.88 3.48
CA GLY A 74 -18.24 -5.39 4.17
C GLY A 74 -19.38 -6.42 4.28
N SER A 75 -19.15 -7.70 3.95
CA SER A 75 -20.19 -8.73 3.93
C SER A 75 -20.56 -9.27 5.32
N VAL A 76 -19.71 -9.05 6.32
CA VAL A 76 -19.87 -9.63 7.66
C VAL A 76 -20.67 -8.71 8.59
N GLY A 77 -20.62 -7.40 8.39
CA GLY A 77 -21.30 -6.39 9.19
C GLY A 77 -20.76 -4.99 8.94
N LEU A 78 -21.38 -4.01 9.59
CA LEU A 78 -20.92 -2.62 9.55
C LEU A 78 -19.81 -2.41 10.57
N ILE A 79 -18.64 -2.00 10.11
CA ILE A 79 -17.52 -1.61 10.98
C ILE A 79 -17.80 -0.23 11.57
N THR A 80 -17.88 -0.13 12.88
CA THR A 80 -18.17 1.11 13.61
C THR A 80 -16.94 1.66 14.34
N ALA A 81 -16.00 0.80 14.72
CA ALA A 81 -14.72 1.21 15.28
C ALA A 81 -13.61 0.24 14.86
N ILE A 82 -12.39 0.75 14.77
CA ILE A 82 -11.20 0.02 14.34
C ILE A 82 -10.09 0.33 15.33
N GLU A 83 -9.49 -0.71 15.89
CA GLU A 83 -8.24 -0.63 16.63
C GLU A 83 -7.10 -1.07 15.70
N MET A 84 -6.06 -0.25 15.57
CA MET A 84 -4.94 -0.52 14.66
C MET A 84 -3.59 -0.33 15.34
N GLU A 85 -2.64 -1.13 14.90
CA GLU A 85 -1.23 -0.91 15.17
C GLU A 85 -0.72 0.24 14.30
N LEU A 86 -0.07 1.23 14.94
CA LEU A 86 0.47 2.41 14.29
C LEU A 86 2.00 2.44 14.39
N ALA A 87 2.63 3.26 13.57
CA ALA A 87 4.04 3.61 13.65
C ALA A 87 4.21 5.04 14.19
N PRO A 88 5.39 5.43 14.70
CA PRO A 88 5.74 6.82 14.88
C PRO A 88 5.63 7.61 13.56
N ALA A 89 5.36 8.90 13.65
CA ALA A 89 5.42 9.76 12.47
C ALA A 89 6.81 9.68 11.84
N GLN A 90 6.86 9.51 10.53
CA GLN A 90 8.09 9.27 9.78
C GLN A 90 8.18 10.21 8.59
N VAL A 91 9.39 10.64 8.28
CA VAL A 91 9.71 11.36 7.05
C VAL A 91 10.15 10.35 6.01
N LEU A 92 9.56 10.46 4.82
CA LEU A 92 9.89 9.62 3.68
C LEU A 92 10.51 10.47 2.57
N ARG A 93 11.43 9.87 1.82
CA ARG A 93 12.03 10.46 0.63
C ARG A 93 11.70 9.62 -0.58
N GLU A 94 11.14 10.25 -1.59
CA GLU A 94 10.97 9.64 -2.91
C GLU A 94 12.25 9.74 -3.72
N GLY A 95 12.49 8.71 -4.51
CA GLY A 95 13.49 8.66 -5.56
C GLY A 95 12.95 7.90 -6.76
N GLY A 96 13.64 8.03 -7.88
CA GLY A 96 13.25 7.27 -9.06
C GLY A 96 14.16 7.53 -10.25
N TRP A 97 14.09 6.64 -11.21
CA TRP A 97 14.82 6.71 -12.47
C TRP A 97 14.09 5.91 -13.54
N GLN A 98 14.58 5.99 -14.77
CA GLN A 98 14.13 5.12 -15.85
C GLN A 98 15.17 4.05 -16.15
N ALA A 99 14.71 2.85 -16.46
CA ALA A 99 15.53 1.74 -16.90
C ALA A 99 14.86 0.98 -18.03
N ASN A 100 15.65 0.29 -18.84
CA ASN A 100 15.12 -0.65 -19.82
C ASN A 100 14.43 -1.80 -19.09
N LEU A 101 13.24 -2.22 -19.55
CA LEU A 101 12.46 -3.25 -18.88
C LEU A 101 13.20 -4.59 -18.80
N ASP A 102 13.87 -5.01 -19.89
CA ASP A 102 14.55 -6.29 -19.93
C ASP A 102 15.73 -6.34 -18.95
N GLU A 103 16.42 -5.21 -18.75
CA GLU A 103 17.47 -5.07 -17.73
C GLU A 103 16.90 -5.02 -16.32
N LEU A 104 15.77 -4.33 -16.14
CA LEU A 104 15.10 -4.19 -14.85
C LEU A 104 14.60 -5.52 -14.30
N VAL A 105 14.03 -6.37 -15.16
CA VAL A 105 13.47 -7.68 -14.74
C VAL A 105 14.50 -8.50 -13.98
N GLY A 106 15.75 -8.53 -14.44
CA GLY A 106 16.83 -9.24 -13.76
C GLY A 106 17.28 -8.61 -12.43
N GLN A 107 16.92 -7.36 -12.18
CA GLN A 107 17.32 -6.61 -10.99
C GLN A 107 16.22 -6.54 -9.91
N ILE A 108 14.98 -6.92 -10.23
CA ILE A 108 13.83 -6.80 -9.31
C ILE A 108 14.12 -7.40 -7.92
N PRO A 109 14.63 -8.64 -7.78
CA PRO A 109 14.88 -9.19 -6.45
C PRO A 109 15.84 -8.34 -5.62
N ALA A 110 16.95 -7.90 -6.23
CA ALA A 110 17.95 -7.07 -5.55
C ALA A 110 17.41 -5.68 -5.19
N LEU A 111 16.55 -5.10 -6.04
CA LEU A 111 15.91 -3.82 -5.77
C LEU A 111 14.88 -3.92 -4.63
N CYS A 112 14.12 -5.01 -4.58
CA CYS A 112 13.20 -5.28 -3.46
C CYS A 112 13.92 -5.48 -2.13
N GLU A 113 15.12 -6.07 -2.14
CA GLU A 113 15.95 -6.22 -0.92
C GLU A 113 16.60 -4.90 -0.50
N ARG A 114 16.98 -4.08 -1.47
CA ARG A 114 17.73 -2.83 -1.24
C ARG A 114 16.83 -1.70 -0.77
N HIS A 115 15.62 -1.61 -1.29
CA HIS A 115 14.70 -0.50 -1.07
C HIS A 115 13.56 -0.90 -0.15
N GLU A 116 13.23 -0.04 0.81
CA GLU A 116 12.09 -0.27 1.71
C GLU A 116 10.78 -0.37 0.95
N ARG A 117 10.60 0.54 -0.02
CA ARG A 117 9.48 0.54 -0.95
C ARG A 117 10.00 0.71 -2.36
N PHE A 118 9.68 -0.25 -3.20
CA PHE A 118 10.07 -0.28 -4.60
C PHE A 118 8.86 -0.64 -5.45
N GLU A 119 8.63 0.13 -6.49
CA GLU A 119 7.65 -0.15 -7.53
C GLU A 119 8.16 0.38 -8.87
N PHE A 120 7.58 -0.08 -9.97
CA PHE A 120 7.82 0.49 -11.27
C PHE A 120 6.56 0.49 -12.12
N PHE A 121 6.50 1.41 -13.04
CA PHE A 121 5.43 1.58 -14.03
C PHE A 121 6.00 1.32 -15.40
N TRP A 122 5.35 0.44 -16.15
CA TRP A 122 5.72 0.14 -17.50
C TRP A 122 4.50 0.25 -18.43
N PHE A 123 4.72 0.85 -19.60
CA PHE A 123 3.72 0.97 -20.66
C PHE A 123 4.13 0.10 -21.83
N PRO A 124 3.24 -0.76 -22.37
CA PRO A 124 3.60 -1.75 -23.41
C PRO A 124 4.18 -1.14 -24.71
N GLN A 125 3.93 0.15 -24.97
CA GLN A 125 4.46 0.87 -26.12
C GLN A 125 5.89 1.39 -25.92
N SER A 126 6.48 1.17 -24.75
CA SER A 126 7.83 1.63 -24.40
C SER A 126 8.69 0.48 -23.94
N ASP A 127 9.98 0.55 -24.23
CA ASP A 127 10.97 -0.35 -23.64
C ASP A 127 11.47 0.14 -22.26
N LEU A 128 11.05 1.35 -21.86
CA LEU A 128 11.44 1.95 -20.58
C LEU A 128 10.35 1.76 -19.54
N ALA A 129 10.80 1.38 -18.33
CA ALA A 129 10.02 1.42 -17.10
C ALA A 129 10.45 2.62 -16.27
N THR A 130 9.50 3.26 -15.60
CA THR A 130 9.75 4.31 -14.61
C THR A 130 9.75 3.68 -13.23
N ILE A 131 10.87 3.73 -12.55
CA ILE A 131 11.08 3.18 -11.22
C ILE A 131 10.79 4.26 -10.19
N LYS A 132 10.15 3.86 -9.10
CA LYS A 132 9.90 4.68 -7.92
C LYS A 132 10.37 3.94 -6.69
N THR A 133 11.11 4.63 -5.84
CA THR A 133 11.53 4.16 -4.52
C THR A 133 11.12 5.14 -3.46
N ILE A 134 10.80 4.64 -2.27
CA ILE A 134 10.48 5.48 -1.12
C ILE A 134 11.19 4.88 0.09
N GLU A 135 11.98 5.70 0.77
CA GLU A 135 12.79 5.31 1.92
C GLU A 135 12.43 6.16 3.13
N GLN A 136 12.42 5.55 4.31
CA GLN A 136 12.40 6.31 5.55
C GLN A 136 13.75 7.00 5.76
N VAL A 137 13.71 8.27 6.17
CA VAL A 137 14.90 9.09 6.40
C VAL A 137 14.80 9.81 7.75
N GLU A 138 15.97 10.14 8.33
CA GLU A 138 16.04 10.87 9.60
C GLU A 138 16.07 12.40 9.40
N GLU A 139 16.23 12.84 8.14
CA GLU A 139 16.28 14.25 7.80
C GLU A 139 14.89 14.89 7.88
N GLU A 140 14.89 16.21 8.11
CA GLU A 140 13.67 17.02 8.21
C GLU A 140 12.89 17.07 6.88
N PRO A 141 11.56 17.25 6.94
CA PRO A 141 10.75 17.53 5.76
C PRO A 141 11.25 18.75 4.98
N GLN A 142 11.13 18.71 3.67
CA GLN A 142 11.52 19.83 2.79
C GLN A 142 10.29 20.50 2.20
N TYR A 143 10.18 21.81 2.42
CA TYR A 143 9.10 22.63 1.92
C TYR A 143 9.62 23.87 1.16
N PRO A 144 8.91 24.36 0.10
CA PRO A 144 7.67 23.78 -0.44
C PRO A 144 7.86 22.36 -0.95
N LEU A 145 6.80 21.55 -0.88
CA LEU A 145 6.86 20.15 -1.32
C LEU A 145 7.28 20.08 -2.78
N ALA A 146 8.29 19.26 -3.07
CA ALA A 146 8.76 19.02 -4.43
C ALA A 146 7.72 18.28 -5.28
N ALA A 147 7.96 18.17 -6.58
CA ALA A 147 7.13 17.35 -7.46
C ALA A 147 7.15 15.88 -7.07
N GLU A 148 6.10 15.14 -7.44
CA GLU A 148 6.03 13.68 -7.26
C GLU A 148 7.28 13.01 -7.86
N GLY A 149 7.86 12.05 -7.13
CA GLY A 149 9.12 11.40 -7.45
C GLY A 149 10.37 12.06 -6.84
N GLN A 150 10.22 13.22 -6.18
CA GLN A 150 11.31 13.97 -5.55
C GLN A 150 10.91 14.51 -4.15
N ARG A 151 9.77 14.10 -3.62
CA ARG A 151 9.27 14.60 -2.33
C ARG A 151 10.10 14.05 -1.18
N GLN A 152 10.34 14.91 -0.17
CA GLN A 152 10.86 14.52 1.14
C GLN A 152 10.01 15.19 2.20
N ALA A 153 9.07 14.45 2.78
CA ALA A 153 8.10 14.98 3.73
C ALA A 153 7.52 13.86 4.60
N PHE A 154 6.55 14.16 5.43
CA PHE A 154 5.87 13.15 6.22
C PHE A 154 5.15 12.13 5.33
N SER A 155 5.03 10.91 5.86
CA SER A 155 4.48 9.76 5.09
C SER A 155 3.13 10.04 4.44
N PHE A 156 2.22 10.75 5.12
CA PHE A 156 0.91 11.10 4.59
C PHE A 156 0.94 12.13 3.44
N GLU A 157 2.08 12.79 3.20
CA GLU A 157 2.29 13.73 2.09
C GLU A 157 3.05 13.08 0.92
N VAL A 158 3.85 12.04 1.21
CA VAL A 158 4.68 11.36 0.22
C VAL A 158 3.97 10.14 -0.39
N LEU A 159 3.32 9.32 0.42
CA LEU A 159 2.69 8.09 -0.05
C LEU A 159 1.52 8.34 -1.01
N PRO A 160 0.60 9.32 -0.75
CA PRO A 160 -0.46 9.60 -1.70
C PRO A 160 0.05 10.23 -2.99
N SER A 161 -0.53 9.79 -4.11
CA SER A 161 -0.32 10.34 -5.44
C SER A 161 -1.62 10.91 -5.99
N HIS A 162 -1.52 11.96 -6.80
CA HIS A 162 -2.68 12.53 -7.45
C HIS A 162 -3.09 11.70 -8.67
N ARG A 163 -4.29 11.11 -8.64
CA ARG A 163 -4.85 10.28 -9.72
C ARG A 163 -6.12 10.92 -10.29
N PRO A 164 -6.02 11.96 -11.14
CA PRO A 164 -7.20 12.71 -11.62
C PRO A 164 -7.99 11.96 -12.67
N ASN A 165 -7.37 11.06 -13.43
CA ASN A 165 -7.98 10.39 -14.55
C ASN A 165 -8.80 9.17 -14.09
N ARG A 166 -9.99 9.01 -14.69
CA ARG A 166 -10.77 7.77 -14.52
C ARG A 166 -10.05 6.62 -15.20
N HIS A 167 -9.93 5.51 -14.50
CA HIS A 167 -9.33 4.28 -15.01
C HIS A 167 -10.07 3.07 -14.45
N THR A 168 -9.85 1.93 -15.06
CA THR A 168 -10.22 0.62 -14.55
C THR A 168 -8.93 -0.10 -14.17
N GLU A 169 -8.94 -0.74 -13.04
CA GLU A 169 -7.78 -1.40 -12.45
C GLU A 169 -8.11 -2.85 -12.14
N MET A 170 -7.15 -3.72 -12.31
CA MET A 170 -7.17 -5.09 -11.77
C MET A 170 -5.79 -5.42 -11.23
N GLU A 171 -5.76 -6.24 -10.21
CA GLU A 171 -4.54 -6.65 -9.55
C GLU A 171 -4.48 -8.15 -9.41
N TYR A 172 -3.29 -8.72 -9.61
CA TYR A 172 -2.99 -10.12 -9.36
C TYR A 172 -1.68 -10.23 -8.59
N SER A 173 -1.71 -10.99 -7.51
CA SER A 173 -0.52 -11.37 -6.78
C SER A 173 -0.01 -12.72 -7.29
N VAL A 174 1.30 -12.82 -7.49
CA VAL A 174 1.98 -14.06 -7.86
C VAL A 174 3.10 -14.34 -6.85
N PRO A 175 3.53 -15.60 -6.68
CA PRO A 175 4.72 -15.89 -5.89
C PRO A 175 5.92 -15.07 -6.37
N ALA A 176 6.67 -14.49 -5.44
CA ALA A 176 7.73 -13.53 -5.76
C ALA A 176 8.78 -14.11 -6.74
N GLU A 177 9.11 -15.37 -6.60
CA GLU A 177 10.05 -16.09 -7.47
C GLU A 177 9.55 -16.24 -8.92
N LEU A 178 8.23 -16.17 -9.15
CA LEU A 178 7.62 -16.20 -10.47
C LEU A 178 7.38 -14.83 -11.08
N GLY A 179 7.58 -13.77 -10.31
CA GLY A 179 7.34 -12.37 -10.74
C GLY A 179 8.04 -12.01 -12.06
N PRO A 180 9.36 -12.22 -12.20
CA PRO A 180 10.09 -11.94 -13.44
C PRO A 180 9.57 -12.70 -14.66
N GLU A 181 9.25 -13.99 -14.51
CA GLU A 181 8.70 -14.82 -15.59
C GLU A 181 7.28 -14.35 -15.98
N CYS A 182 6.45 -14.05 -15.00
CA CYS A 182 5.10 -13.52 -15.20
C CYS A 182 5.16 -12.20 -15.99
N LEU A 183 6.02 -11.27 -15.57
CA LEU A 183 6.20 -9.98 -16.24
C LEU A 183 6.67 -10.16 -17.70
N ASN A 184 7.66 -11.02 -17.95
CA ASN A 184 8.11 -11.34 -19.30
C ASN A 184 7.00 -11.94 -20.17
N SER A 185 6.14 -12.77 -19.58
CA SER A 185 5.01 -13.37 -20.30
C SER A 185 3.96 -12.33 -20.66
N ILE A 186 3.64 -11.41 -19.73
CA ILE A 186 2.74 -10.28 -19.96
C ILE A 186 3.32 -9.36 -21.03
N ALA A 187 4.61 -9.03 -20.96
CA ALA A 187 5.27 -8.17 -21.94
C ALA A 187 5.17 -8.75 -23.37
N ARG A 188 5.33 -10.06 -23.52
CA ARG A 188 5.17 -10.74 -24.81
C ARG A 188 3.73 -10.75 -25.35
N LEU A 189 2.74 -10.72 -24.47
CA LEU A 189 1.32 -10.67 -24.86
C LEU A 189 0.86 -9.27 -25.27
N LEU A 190 1.48 -8.24 -24.71
CA LEU A 190 1.05 -6.85 -24.90
C LEU A 190 1.87 -6.09 -25.96
N ARG A 191 3.01 -6.63 -26.40
CA ARG A 191 3.82 -6.12 -27.52
C ARG A 191 3.42 -6.76 -28.84
#